data_7b3f09fcd172cab36de944902d734d41
#
_entry.id   7b3f09fcd172cab36de944902d734d41
#
_cell.length_a   1.000
_cell.length_b   1.000
_cell.length_c   1.000
_cell.angle_alpha   90.00
_cell.angle_beta   90.00
_cell.angle_gamma   90.00
#
_symmetry.space_group_name_H-M   'P 1'
#
loop_
_entity.id
_entity.type
_entity.pdbx_description
1 polymer ?
#
loop_
_entity_poly.entity_id
_entity_poly.type
_entity_poly.pdbx_seq_one_letter_code
_entity_poly.pdbx_strand_id
1 'polypeptide(L)'
;MRPNLFPTTPDIMPMYLHDAPRSAFIIRFILAATLSPSYGMLNGYELCENDGIPGREEFNNSEKYEIRTRDWNAEGNIKDVVAAINWIRGENYALQEYENLRFYTSENDNIIFYGKMTEDRSNMIFVALSLDPYHGQAGRIWFPTEEMNV
;
A
#
# COMPACT_ATOMS: atom_id res chain seq x y z
N MET A 1 20.78 1.59 2.24
CA MET A 1 19.72 1.83 3.25
C MET A 1 18.54 0.92 2.89
N ARG A 2 17.97 0.22 3.88
CA ARG A 2 16.82 -0.68 3.64
C ARG A 2 15.55 0.03 4.14
N PRO A 3 14.63 0.43 3.25
CA PRO A 3 13.44 1.17 3.65
C PRO A 3 12.46 0.30 4.43
N ASN A 4 11.87 0.87 5.48
CA ASN A 4 10.69 0.36 6.14
C ASN A 4 9.55 1.34 5.83
N LEU A 5 8.53 0.91 5.09
CA LEU A 5 7.47 1.77 4.61
C LEU A 5 6.28 1.78 5.58
N PHE A 6 5.68 2.94 5.75
CA PHE A 6 4.45 3.12 6.52
C PHE A 6 3.41 3.88 5.69
N PRO A 7 2.15 3.44 5.64
CA PRO A 7 1.10 4.24 5.03
C PRO A 7 0.77 5.50 5.83
N THR A 8 0.83 5.43 7.17
CA THR A 8 0.80 6.54 8.11
C THR A 8 1.68 6.24 9.31
N THR A 9 2.08 7.26 10.05
CA THR A 9 2.79 7.14 11.32
C THR A 9 2.05 7.92 12.42
N PRO A 10 2.38 7.77 13.71
CA PRO A 10 1.77 8.60 14.75
C PRO A 10 1.93 10.12 14.54
N ASP A 11 2.97 10.52 13.80
CA ASP A 11 3.30 11.92 13.55
C ASP A 11 2.80 12.43 12.19
N ILE A 12 2.54 11.52 11.25
CA ILE A 12 2.27 11.90 9.86
C ILE A 12 1.01 11.21 9.35
N MET A 13 0.01 12.03 9.02
CA MET A 13 -1.12 11.68 8.19
C MET A 13 -1.01 12.46 6.87
N PRO A 14 -0.64 11.81 5.76
CA PRO A 14 -0.51 12.50 4.47
C PRO A 14 -1.80 13.17 4.04
N MET A 15 -1.70 14.38 3.47
CA MET A 15 -2.85 15.14 2.95
C MET A 15 -3.74 14.31 2.00
N TYR A 16 -3.13 13.36 1.29
CA TYR A 16 -3.84 12.41 0.41
C TYR A 16 -4.91 11.58 1.13
N LEU A 17 -4.79 11.38 2.44
CA LEU A 17 -5.74 10.60 3.24
C LEU A 17 -6.76 11.45 4.00
N HIS A 18 -6.63 12.78 3.98
CA HIS A 18 -7.61 13.66 4.63
C HIS A 18 -8.96 13.55 3.92
N ASP A 19 -10.01 13.25 4.66
CA ASP A 19 -11.37 13.05 4.15
C ASP A 19 -11.46 12.05 2.96
N ALA A 20 -10.42 11.23 2.82
CA ALA A 20 -10.29 10.33 1.68
C ALA A 20 -11.19 9.10 1.80
N PRO A 21 -11.59 8.52 0.64
CA PRO A 21 -12.37 7.29 0.62
C PRO A 21 -11.52 6.07 1.00
N ARG A 22 -12.20 4.96 1.33
CA ARG A 22 -11.59 3.65 1.64
C ARG A 22 -10.54 3.21 0.62
N SER A 23 -10.77 3.50 -0.68
CA SER A 23 -9.84 3.18 -1.77
C SER A 23 -8.48 3.82 -1.61
N ALA A 24 -8.37 5.05 -1.11
CA ALA A 24 -7.11 5.73 -0.86
C ALA A 24 -6.26 4.98 0.19
N PHE A 25 -6.90 4.46 1.24
CA PHE A 25 -6.23 3.64 2.25
C PHE A 25 -5.75 2.32 1.66
N ILE A 26 -6.56 1.65 0.84
CA ILE A 26 -6.16 0.41 0.15
C ILE A 26 -4.95 0.66 -0.74
N ILE A 27 -4.96 1.71 -1.56
CA ILE A 27 -3.86 2.06 -2.46
C ILE A 27 -2.56 2.25 -1.67
N ARG A 28 -2.56 3.11 -0.66
CA ARG A 28 -1.35 3.35 0.15
C ARG A 28 -0.88 2.11 0.90
N PHE A 29 -1.82 1.31 1.40
CA PHE A 29 -1.47 0.07 2.08
C PHE A 29 -0.79 -0.92 1.14
N ILE A 30 -1.34 -1.16 -0.06
CA ILE A 30 -0.73 -2.04 -1.06
C ILE A 30 0.69 -1.56 -1.41
N LEU A 31 0.86 -0.26 -1.66
CA LEU A 31 2.19 0.30 -1.95
C LEU A 31 3.17 0.06 -0.79
N ALA A 32 2.80 0.39 0.44
CA ALA A 32 3.66 0.19 1.59
C ALA A 32 4.02 -1.30 1.80
N ALA A 33 3.03 -2.19 1.62
CA ALA A 33 3.19 -3.61 1.89
C ALA A 33 3.92 -4.38 0.79
N THR A 34 4.02 -3.86 -0.44
CA THR A 34 4.58 -4.63 -1.57
C THR A 34 5.83 -4.00 -2.19
N LEU A 35 6.05 -2.69 -2.06
CA LEU A 35 7.28 -2.04 -2.54
C LEU A 35 8.50 -2.38 -1.69
N SER A 36 8.31 -2.64 -0.40
CA SER A 36 9.39 -3.03 0.51
C SER A 36 9.07 -4.35 1.21
N PRO A 37 10.07 -5.19 1.51
CA PRO A 37 9.87 -6.39 2.31
C PRO A 37 9.55 -6.08 3.78
N SER A 38 9.80 -4.87 4.24
CA SER A 38 9.44 -4.41 5.58
C SER A 38 8.49 -3.23 5.51
N TYR A 39 7.36 -3.35 6.18
CA TYR A 39 6.43 -2.25 6.36
C TYR A 39 5.86 -2.26 7.79
N GLY A 40 5.40 -1.11 8.25
CA GLY A 40 4.65 -0.96 9.48
C GLY A 40 3.29 -0.31 9.22
N MET A 41 2.36 -0.50 10.13
CA MET A 41 1.04 0.10 10.08
C MET A 41 0.67 0.64 11.46
N LEU A 42 0.25 1.91 11.51
CA LEU A 42 -0.30 2.50 12.72
C LEU A 42 -1.67 1.88 13.01
N ASN A 43 -1.93 1.52 14.27
CA ASN A 43 -3.26 1.08 14.71
C ASN A 43 -4.34 2.12 14.37
N GLY A 44 -5.45 1.67 13.79
CA GLY A 44 -6.53 2.51 13.31
C GLY A 44 -6.46 2.82 11.81
N TYR A 45 -5.32 2.60 11.18
CA TYR A 45 -5.21 2.71 9.73
C TYR A 45 -6.19 1.77 9.01
N GLU A 46 -6.32 0.55 9.50
CA GLU A 46 -7.26 -0.46 8.97
C GLU A 46 -8.72 -0.07 9.13
N LEU A 47 -9.02 0.92 9.97
CA LEU A 47 -10.35 1.49 10.15
C LEU A 47 -10.61 2.69 9.23
N CYS A 48 -9.63 3.05 8.38
CA CYS A 48 -9.66 4.21 7.49
C CYS A 48 -9.88 5.53 8.25
N GLU A 49 -9.20 5.70 9.41
CA GLU A 49 -9.23 6.96 10.14
C GLU A 49 -8.65 8.09 9.27
N ASN A 50 -9.52 8.98 8.79
CA ASN A 50 -9.20 10.02 7.81
C ASN A 50 -9.34 11.46 8.33
N ASP A 51 -9.52 11.63 9.64
CA ASP A 51 -9.66 12.92 10.31
C ASP A 51 -8.29 13.57 10.51
N GLY A 52 -7.90 14.43 9.57
CA GLY A 52 -6.66 15.18 9.59
C GLY A 52 -6.83 16.65 9.96
N ILE A 53 -5.77 17.27 10.49
CA ILE A 53 -5.75 18.71 10.77
C ILE A 53 -5.67 19.47 9.44
N PRO A 54 -6.61 20.38 9.14
CA PRO A 54 -6.58 21.14 7.89
C PRO A 54 -5.25 21.87 7.66
N GLY A 55 -4.64 21.63 6.50
CA GLY A 55 -3.37 22.26 6.10
C GLY A 55 -2.12 21.70 6.79
N ARG A 56 -2.23 20.60 7.54
CA ARG A 56 -1.11 19.89 8.17
C ARG A 56 -1.19 18.40 7.86
N GLU A 57 -0.04 17.76 7.72
CA GLU A 57 0.02 16.29 7.60
C GLU A 57 0.02 15.61 8.97
N GLU A 58 -0.98 15.94 9.79
CA GLU A 58 -1.14 15.45 11.17
C GLU A 58 -2.56 14.96 11.39
N PHE A 59 -2.71 13.94 12.25
CA PHE A 59 -4.02 13.50 12.72
C PHE A 59 -4.64 14.54 13.64
N ASN A 60 -5.93 14.78 13.48
CA ASN A 60 -6.76 15.37 14.51
C ASN A 60 -6.93 14.34 15.64
N ASN A 61 -6.76 14.73 16.91
CA ASN A 61 -6.82 13.80 18.05
C ASN A 61 -5.84 12.63 17.92
N SER A 62 -4.56 12.94 17.76
CA SER A 62 -3.50 11.93 17.57
C SER A 62 -3.36 11.04 18.81
N GLU A 63 -3.36 9.72 18.61
CA GLU A 63 -3.08 8.71 19.66
C GLU A 63 -1.70 8.88 20.31
N LYS A 64 -0.80 9.62 19.70
CA LYS A 64 0.48 10.02 20.30
C LYS A 64 0.29 10.79 21.62
N TYR A 65 -0.82 11.54 21.74
CA TYR A 65 -1.11 12.39 22.88
C TYR A 65 -2.37 11.97 23.65
N GLU A 66 -3.17 11.07 23.09
CA GLU A 66 -4.47 10.70 23.63
C GLU A 66 -4.67 9.18 23.60
N ILE A 67 -5.34 8.67 24.62
CA ILE A 67 -5.82 7.27 24.59
C ILE A 67 -7.11 7.25 23.78
N ARG A 68 -7.09 6.46 22.69
CA ARG A 68 -8.27 6.29 21.81
C ARG A 68 -8.90 4.91 22.01
N THR A 69 -10.21 4.93 22.16
CA THR A 69 -11.02 3.71 22.03
C THR A 69 -11.56 3.63 20.62
N ARG A 70 -11.38 2.48 19.96
CA ARG A 70 -11.81 2.26 18.58
C ARG A 70 -12.87 1.19 18.49
N ASP A 71 -13.85 1.41 17.62
CA ASP A 71 -14.75 0.34 17.17
C ASP A 71 -14.07 -0.48 16.06
N TRP A 72 -13.50 -1.60 16.43
CA TRP A 72 -12.81 -2.50 15.52
C TRP A 72 -13.74 -3.18 14.50
N ASN A 73 -15.06 -3.04 14.66
CA ASN A 73 -16.07 -3.55 13.74
C ASN A 73 -16.71 -2.44 12.90
N ALA A 74 -16.18 -1.21 12.94
CA ALA A 74 -16.67 -0.10 12.13
C ALA A 74 -16.79 -0.51 10.66
N GLU A 75 -17.89 -0.11 10.04
CA GLU A 75 -18.11 -0.33 8.61
C GLU A 75 -17.08 0.41 7.77
N GLY A 76 -16.80 -0.08 6.56
CA GLY A 76 -15.84 0.56 5.64
C GLY A 76 -14.37 0.31 5.97
N ASN A 77 -14.05 -0.49 7.01
CA ASN A 77 -12.67 -0.87 7.32
C ASN A 77 -12.03 -1.68 6.18
N ILE A 78 -10.70 -1.82 6.22
CA ILE A 78 -9.90 -2.60 5.23
C ILE A 78 -9.20 -3.82 5.84
N LYS A 79 -9.69 -4.33 6.97
CA LYS A 79 -9.07 -5.49 7.66
C LYS A 79 -8.98 -6.73 6.77
N ASP A 80 -9.99 -6.95 5.91
CA ASP A 80 -10.03 -8.02 4.92
C ASP A 80 -8.90 -7.89 3.90
N VAL A 81 -8.66 -6.67 3.39
CA VAL A 81 -7.56 -6.38 2.47
C VAL A 81 -6.21 -6.55 3.15
N VAL A 82 -6.08 -6.06 4.38
CA VAL A 82 -4.85 -6.22 5.18
C VAL A 82 -4.52 -7.69 5.38
N ALA A 83 -5.51 -8.51 5.75
CA ALA A 83 -5.33 -9.94 5.93
C ALA A 83 -4.92 -10.64 4.61
N ALA A 84 -5.59 -10.30 3.50
CA ALA A 84 -5.29 -10.89 2.19
C ALA A 84 -3.88 -10.54 1.70
N ILE A 85 -3.47 -9.27 1.80
CA ILE A 85 -2.12 -8.85 1.38
C ILE A 85 -1.04 -9.45 2.28
N ASN A 86 -1.28 -9.56 3.59
CA ASN A 86 -0.33 -10.21 4.49
C ASN A 86 -0.20 -11.71 4.19
N TRP A 87 -1.29 -12.38 3.85
CA TRP A 87 -1.23 -13.77 3.41
C TRP A 87 -0.42 -13.90 2.11
N ILE A 88 -0.70 -13.06 1.09
CA ILE A 88 0.08 -13.05 -0.17
C ILE A 88 1.57 -12.82 0.12
N ARG A 89 1.91 -11.90 1.03
CA ARG A 89 3.30 -11.65 1.42
C ARG A 89 3.95 -12.87 2.08
N GLY A 90 3.21 -13.58 2.92
CA GLY A 90 3.69 -14.80 3.59
C GLY A 90 4.03 -15.92 2.61
N GLU A 91 3.19 -16.08 1.58
CA GLU A 91 3.33 -17.13 0.56
C GLU A 91 4.37 -16.80 -0.53
N ASN A 92 4.84 -15.55 -0.63
CA ASN A 92 5.66 -15.12 -1.76
C ASN A 92 7.00 -14.52 -1.32
N TYR A 93 8.07 -15.29 -1.48
CA TYR A 93 9.44 -14.88 -1.14
C TYR A 93 9.89 -13.63 -1.89
N ALA A 94 9.46 -13.44 -3.14
CA ALA A 94 9.77 -12.25 -3.92
C ALA A 94 9.38 -10.95 -3.19
N LEU A 95 8.30 -10.95 -2.38
CA LEU A 95 7.88 -9.80 -1.59
C LEU A 95 8.71 -9.59 -0.31
N GLN A 96 9.56 -10.55 0.05
CA GLN A 96 10.39 -10.52 1.26
C GLN A 96 11.85 -10.09 1.02
N GLU A 97 12.20 -9.80 -0.24
CA GLU A 97 13.54 -9.37 -0.65
C GLU A 97 13.59 -7.86 -0.92
N TYR A 98 14.78 -7.23 -0.76
CA TYR A 98 14.96 -5.78 -0.92
C TYR A 98 15.35 -5.34 -2.33
N GLU A 99 16.21 -6.10 -3.02
CA GLU A 99 16.92 -5.61 -4.21
C GLU A 99 16.32 -6.10 -5.53
N ASN A 100 15.07 -6.58 -5.49
CA ASN A 100 14.41 -7.21 -6.62
C ASN A 100 13.21 -6.41 -7.18
N LEU A 101 13.02 -5.16 -6.75
CA LEU A 101 11.94 -4.29 -7.23
C LEU A 101 12.30 -3.70 -8.60
N ARG A 102 11.38 -3.84 -9.57
CA ARG A 102 11.46 -3.22 -10.88
C ARG A 102 10.15 -2.57 -11.27
N PHE A 103 10.24 -1.36 -11.83
CA PHE A 103 9.09 -0.66 -12.40
C PHE A 103 9.00 -0.90 -13.89
N TYR A 104 7.79 -1.04 -14.37
CA TYR A 104 7.48 -1.31 -15.78
C TYR A 104 6.53 -0.25 -16.34
N THR A 105 6.36 -0.25 -17.66
CA THR A 105 5.58 0.76 -18.35
C THR A 105 4.09 0.48 -18.26
N SER A 106 3.32 1.55 -17.99
CA SER A 106 1.88 1.64 -18.14
C SER A 106 1.53 2.72 -19.18
N GLU A 107 0.46 2.53 -19.94
CA GLU A 107 -0.10 3.54 -20.85
C GLU A 107 -0.78 4.69 -20.10
N ASN A 108 -1.23 4.44 -18.88
CA ASN A 108 -1.98 5.37 -18.05
C ASN A 108 -1.14 5.79 -16.83
N ASP A 109 -0.83 7.07 -16.71
CA ASP A 109 -0.05 7.62 -15.59
C ASP A 109 -0.71 7.43 -14.22
N ASN A 110 -2.02 7.17 -14.17
CA ASN A 110 -2.74 6.80 -12.95
C ASN A 110 -2.62 5.31 -12.60
N ILE A 111 -1.88 4.52 -13.38
CA ILE A 111 -1.63 3.11 -13.08
C ILE A 111 -0.13 2.90 -12.90
N ILE A 112 0.28 2.58 -11.68
CA ILE A 112 1.64 2.14 -11.42
C ILE A 112 1.74 0.63 -11.66
N PHE A 113 2.80 0.21 -12.38
CA PHE A 113 3.07 -1.21 -12.63
C PHE A 113 4.50 -1.55 -12.25
N TYR A 114 4.65 -2.55 -11.40
CA TYR A 114 5.95 -3.03 -10.94
C TYR A 114 5.91 -4.52 -10.62
N GLY A 115 7.08 -5.10 -10.50
CA GLY A 115 7.24 -6.51 -10.13
C GLY A 115 8.41 -6.72 -9.19
N LYS A 116 8.37 -7.84 -8.51
CA LYS A 116 9.44 -8.39 -7.68
C LYS A 116 9.61 -9.86 -8.02
N MET A 117 10.85 -10.30 -8.20
CA MET A 117 11.17 -11.67 -8.58
C MET A 117 12.33 -12.17 -7.73
N THR A 118 12.31 -13.43 -7.32
CA THR A 118 13.47 -14.11 -6.76
C THR A 118 14.57 -14.23 -7.82
N GLU A 119 15.83 -14.35 -7.39
CA GLU A 119 16.96 -14.46 -8.32
C GLU A 119 16.83 -15.65 -9.27
N ASP A 120 16.34 -16.78 -8.76
CA ASP A 120 16.09 -18.00 -9.54
C ASP A 120 14.77 -17.96 -10.35
N ARG A 121 14.00 -16.86 -10.23
CA ARG A 121 12.69 -16.67 -10.88
C ARG A 121 11.63 -17.71 -10.54
N SER A 122 11.82 -18.47 -9.47
CA SER A 122 10.84 -19.46 -9.01
C SER A 122 9.59 -18.81 -8.40
N ASN A 123 9.70 -17.54 -7.95
CA ASN A 123 8.59 -16.77 -7.43
C ASN A 123 8.61 -15.36 -8.01
N MET A 124 7.52 -14.97 -8.66
CA MET A 124 7.36 -13.67 -9.31
C MET A 124 6.00 -13.08 -8.95
N ILE A 125 6.00 -11.84 -8.49
CA ILE A 125 4.80 -11.05 -8.18
C ILE A 125 4.81 -9.79 -9.01
N PHE A 126 3.71 -9.53 -9.70
CA PHE A 126 3.47 -8.29 -10.42
C PHE A 126 2.28 -7.56 -9.79
N VAL A 127 2.42 -6.26 -9.64
CA VAL A 127 1.40 -5.39 -9.07
C VAL A 127 1.07 -4.30 -10.09
N ALA A 128 -0.17 -4.29 -10.56
CA ALA A 128 -0.75 -3.17 -11.30
C ALA A 128 -1.79 -2.51 -10.40
N LEU A 129 -1.58 -1.25 -10.05
CA LEU A 129 -2.38 -0.55 -9.07
C LEU A 129 -2.83 0.82 -9.60
N SER A 130 -4.14 1.10 -9.54
CA SER A 130 -4.66 2.45 -9.78
C SER A 130 -4.23 3.37 -8.62
N LEU A 131 -3.73 4.56 -8.97
CA LEU A 131 -3.39 5.61 -8.01
C LEU A 131 -4.53 6.61 -7.78
N ASP A 132 -5.60 6.51 -8.58
CA ASP A 132 -6.81 7.33 -8.43
C ASP A 132 -7.79 6.65 -7.45
N PRO A 133 -8.04 7.25 -6.28
CA PRO A 133 -8.95 6.66 -5.30
C PRO A 133 -10.43 6.93 -5.61
N TYR A 134 -10.74 7.77 -6.60
CA TYR A 134 -12.11 8.23 -6.86
C TYR A 134 -12.72 7.61 -8.11
N HIS A 135 -11.89 7.28 -9.12
CA HIS A 135 -12.37 6.79 -10.41
C HIS A 135 -11.67 5.52 -10.83
N GLY A 136 -12.41 4.62 -11.47
CA GLY A 136 -11.84 3.45 -12.12
C GLY A 136 -10.90 3.85 -13.25
N GLN A 137 -9.70 3.29 -13.28
CA GLN A 137 -8.70 3.55 -14.30
C GLN A 137 -8.56 2.33 -15.22
N ALA A 138 -8.37 2.58 -16.52
CA ALA A 138 -8.08 1.55 -17.52
C ALA A 138 -6.84 1.95 -18.31
N GLY A 139 -6.06 0.98 -18.74
CA GLY A 139 -4.84 1.17 -19.51
C GLY A 139 -4.17 -0.15 -19.83
N ARG A 140 -3.22 -0.12 -20.75
CA ARG A 140 -2.38 -1.27 -21.06
C ARG A 140 -1.11 -1.21 -20.21
N ILE A 141 -0.62 -2.38 -19.83
CA ILE A 141 0.66 -2.58 -19.16
C ILE A 141 1.51 -3.52 -20.02
N TRP A 142 2.83 -3.33 -19.98
CA TRP A 142 3.76 -4.16 -20.73
C TRP A 142 4.50 -5.10 -19.77
N PHE A 143 4.15 -6.38 -19.87
CA PHE A 143 4.82 -7.41 -19.09
C PHE A 143 6.23 -7.68 -19.61
N PRO A 144 7.22 -7.89 -18.73
CA PRO A 144 8.60 -8.18 -19.08
C PRO A 144 8.77 -9.66 -19.46
N THR A 145 8.18 -10.10 -20.57
CA THR A 145 8.18 -11.51 -21.01
C THR A 145 9.59 -12.09 -21.17
N GLU A 146 10.55 -11.28 -21.62
CA GLU A 146 11.96 -11.67 -21.71
C GLU A 146 12.58 -12.00 -20.35
N GLU A 147 12.17 -11.27 -19.30
CA GLU A 147 12.64 -11.51 -17.93
C GLU A 147 11.96 -12.75 -17.30
N MET A 148 10.80 -13.14 -17.79
CA MET A 148 10.04 -14.28 -17.30
C MET A 148 10.46 -15.62 -17.91
N ASN A 149 11.34 -15.62 -18.91
CA ASN A 149 11.72 -16.80 -19.70
C ASN A 149 10.50 -17.50 -20.36
N VAL A 150 9.50 -16.73 -20.82
CA VAL A 150 8.29 -17.21 -21.50
C VAL A 150 8.38 -16.89 -22.99
#